data_b6fbf63b8f6fba54734a8122062b6784
#
_entry.id   b6fbf63b8f6fba54734a8122062b6784
#
_cell.length_a   1.000
_cell.length_b   1.000
_cell.length_c   1.000
_cell.angle_alpha   90.00
_cell.angle_beta   90.00
_cell.angle_gamma   90.00
#
_symmetry.space_group_name_H-M   'P 1'
#
loop_
_entity.id
_entity.type
_entity.pdbx_description
1 polymer ?
#
loop_
_entity_poly.entity_id
_entity_poly.type
_entity_poly.pdbx_seq_one_letter_code
_entity_poly.pdbx_strand_id
1 'polypeptide(L)'
;IGASSHVSARYKISFGPNLEEHSSSGIIISTKAGSTGWLSSVFNMAYKTTGILEQHSVIKQPKIRENQLLFVVREPFRSVRTQIDITGGIINNRNKLIIESCMPDNGIIFSDGIEKDFLKFNSGSIATIGIAEEHANLVIYKGQNTR
;
A
#
# COMPACT_ATOMS: atom_id res chain seq x y z
N ILE A 1 0.28 4.09 -5.08
CA ILE A 1 0.65 3.66 -6.44
C ILE A 1 -0.60 3.11 -7.11
N GLY A 2 -0.90 3.52 -8.33
CA GLY A 2 -2.07 3.05 -9.05
C GLY A 2 -2.25 3.70 -10.41
N ALA A 3 -3.44 3.57 -10.99
CA ALA A 3 -3.85 4.28 -12.19
C ALA A 3 -4.59 5.57 -11.81
N SER A 4 -4.37 6.64 -12.55
CA SER A 4 -5.07 7.93 -12.39
C SER A 4 -6.47 7.96 -13.03
N SER A 5 -6.97 6.82 -13.44
CA SER A 5 -8.26 6.64 -14.11
C SER A 5 -9.07 5.53 -13.42
N HIS A 6 -10.30 5.29 -13.89
CA HIS A 6 -11.19 4.25 -13.36
C HIS A 6 -10.79 2.81 -13.75
N VAL A 7 -9.71 2.63 -14.52
CA VAL A 7 -9.21 1.32 -14.88
C VAL A 7 -8.34 0.75 -13.76
N SER A 8 -8.33 -0.58 -13.65
CA SER A 8 -7.48 -1.26 -12.66
C SER A 8 -5.99 -1.00 -12.95
N ALA A 9 -5.23 -0.74 -11.91
CA ALA A 9 -3.78 -0.75 -11.96
C ALA A 9 -3.28 -2.16 -12.22
N ARG A 10 -2.40 -2.32 -13.22
CA ARG A 10 -1.75 -3.59 -13.57
C ARG A 10 -0.26 -3.50 -13.31
N TYR A 11 0.25 -4.47 -12.61
CA TYR A 11 1.67 -4.49 -12.22
C TYR A 11 2.10 -5.89 -11.80
N LYS A 12 3.42 -6.12 -11.81
CA LYS A 12 4.01 -7.24 -11.09
C LYS A 12 4.46 -6.75 -9.72
N ILE A 13 4.21 -7.54 -8.69
CA ILE A 13 4.58 -7.26 -7.31
C ILE A 13 5.50 -8.36 -6.80
N SER A 14 6.64 -7.95 -6.21
CA SER A 14 7.58 -8.87 -5.57
C SER A 14 7.74 -8.47 -4.10
N PHE A 15 7.56 -9.45 -3.22
CA PHE A 15 7.77 -9.26 -1.79
C PHE A 15 8.33 -10.54 -1.16
N GLY A 16 9.51 -10.44 -0.55
CA GLY A 16 10.26 -11.62 -0.13
C GLY A 16 10.62 -12.51 -1.32
N PRO A 17 10.36 -13.83 -1.24
CA PRO A 17 10.64 -14.76 -2.34
C PRO A 17 9.54 -14.80 -3.42
N ASN A 18 8.41 -14.14 -3.21
CA ASN A 18 7.21 -14.26 -4.03
C ASN A 18 7.14 -13.16 -5.08
N LEU A 19 6.66 -13.52 -6.28
CA LEU A 19 6.37 -12.64 -7.40
C LEU A 19 4.98 -12.98 -7.93
N GLU A 20 4.14 -11.98 -8.14
CA GLU A 20 2.78 -12.14 -8.66
C GLU A 20 2.44 -11.07 -9.69
N GLU A 21 1.54 -11.38 -10.61
CA GLU A 21 0.87 -10.40 -11.46
C GLU A 21 -0.44 -9.97 -10.81
N HIS A 22 -0.62 -8.67 -10.68
CA HIS A 22 -1.80 -8.08 -10.03
C HIS A 22 -2.61 -7.20 -10.99
N SER A 23 -3.92 -7.23 -10.74
CA SER A 23 -4.88 -6.22 -11.18
C SER A 23 -5.65 -5.75 -9.95
N SER A 24 -5.63 -4.46 -9.65
CA SER A 24 -6.19 -3.94 -8.40
C SER A 24 -6.54 -2.44 -8.52
N SER A 25 -7.14 -1.86 -7.49
CA SER A 25 -7.31 -0.40 -7.39
C SER A 25 -6.03 0.33 -6.93
N GLY A 26 -4.90 -0.37 -6.90
CA GLY A 26 -3.60 0.18 -6.54
C GLY A 26 -3.11 -0.27 -5.16
N ILE A 27 -1.99 0.32 -4.73
CA ILE A 27 -1.28 -0.06 -3.51
C ILE A 27 -1.13 1.17 -2.63
N ILE A 28 -1.48 1.04 -1.36
CA ILE A 28 -1.20 2.02 -0.31
C ILE A 28 0.04 1.57 0.43
N ILE A 29 1.01 2.48 0.62
CA ILE A 29 2.17 2.29 1.46
C ILE A 29 2.16 3.38 2.52
N SER A 30 2.32 3.01 3.79
CA SER A 30 2.20 3.95 4.89
C SER A 30 3.30 3.77 5.94
N THR A 31 3.74 4.89 6.49
CA THR A 31 4.53 4.94 7.71
C THR A 31 3.63 4.78 8.94
N LYS A 32 4.23 4.67 10.13
CA LYS A 32 3.50 4.71 11.41
C LYS A 32 2.68 6.01 11.54
N ALA A 33 3.25 7.16 11.19
CA ALA A 33 2.57 8.45 11.27
C ALA A 33 1.37 8.55 10.31
N GLY A 34 1.51 8.04 9.07
CA GLY A 34 0.43 8.04 8.07
C GLY A 34 -0.64 6.96 8.26
N SER A 35 -0.46 6.05 9.22
CA SER A 35 -1.30 4.86 9.36
C SER A 35 -2.74 5.13 9.79
N THR A 36 -3.04 6.33 10.29
CA THR A 36 -4.38 6.77 10.70
C THR A 36 -5.21 7.35 9.54
N GLY A 37 -4.58 7.59 8.39
CA GLY A 37 -5.23 8.11 7.18
C GLY A 37 -5.90 7.03 6.35
N TRP A 38 -5.67 7.05 5.03
CA TRP A 38 -6.31 6.14 4.07
C TRP A 38 -6.12 4.65 4.40
N LEU A 39 -4.93 4.27 4.91
CA LEU A 39 -4.67 2.91 5.32
C LEU A 39 -5.68 2.41 6.38
N SER A 40 -6.03 3.24 7.35
CA SER A 40 -7.00 2.88 8.40
C SER A 40 -8.39 2.60 7.82
N SER A 41 -8.79 3.32 6.77
CA SER A 41 -10.07 3.13 6.09
C SER A 41 -10.19 1.74 5.44
N VAL A 42 -9.08 1.24 4.87
CA VAL A 42 -9.04 -0.12 4.29
C VAL A 42 -9.27 -1.17 5.36
N PHE A 43 -8.60 -1.06 6.52
CA PHE A 43 -8.80 -1.99 7.64
C PHE A 43 -10.20 -1.89 8.25
N ASN A 44 -10.77 -0.68 8.37
CA ASN A 44 -12.14 -0.47 8.84
C ASN A 44 -13.15 -1.13 7.91
N MET A 45 -12.98 -0.98 6.60
CA MET A 45 -13.82 -1.65 5.60
C MET A 45 -13.72 -3.17 5.73
N ALA A 46 -12.51 -3.73 5.76
CA ALA A 46 -12.28 -5.15 5.90
C ALA A 46 -12.92 -5.72 7.17
N TYR A 47 -12.75 -5.05 8.31
CA TYR A 47 -13.37 -5.43 9.58
C TYR A 47 -14.89 -5.45 9.50
N LYS A 48 -15.52 -4.41 8.95
CA LYS A 48 -16.98 -4.33 8.84
C LYS A 48 -17.54 -5.36 7.87
N THR A 49 -16.87 -5.58 6.74
CA THR A 49 -17.29 -6.58 5.74
C THR A 49 -17.23 -7.99 6.31
N THR A 50 -16.19 -8.33 7.08
CA THR A 50 -16.08 -9.64 7.74
C THR A 50 -17.22 -9.87 8.75
N GLY A 51 -17.63 -8.83 9.47
CA GLY A 51 -18.78 -8.90 10.38
C GLY A 51 -20.10 -9.22 9.66
N ILE A 52 -20.30 -8.73 8.42
CA ILE A 52 -21.48 -9.06 7.60
C ILE A 52 -21.49 -10.56 7.21
N LEU A 53 -20.31 -11.16 7.04
CA LEU A 53 -20.16 -12.56 6.67
C LEU A 53 -20.20 -13.50 7.89
N GLU A 54 -20.58 -12.99 9.08
CA GLU A 54 -20.65 -13.74 10.34
C GLU A 54 -19.31 -14.40 10.76
N GLN A 55 -18.22 -14.00 10.13
CA GLN A 55 -16.88 -14.47 10.49
C GLN A 55 -16.32 -13.58 11.58
N HIS A 56 -16.30 -14.04 12.81
CA HIS A 56 -15.80 -13.30 13.99
C HIS A 56 -14.27 -13.17 14.07
N SER A 57 -13.57 -13.12 12.95
CA SER A 57 -12.14 -12.83 12.97
C SER A 57 -11.90 -11.36 13.29
N VAL A 58 -11.14 -11.11 14.35
CA VAL A 58 -10.77 -9.74 14.74
C VAL A 58 -9.68 -9.25 13.79
N ILE A 59 -10.08 -8.53 12.74
CA ILE A 59 -9.15 -7.86 11.84
C ILE A 59 -8.69 -6.58 12.54
N LYS A 60 -7.41 -6.55 12.95
CA LYS A 60 -6.78 -5.35 13.48
C LYS A 60 -5.68 -4.88 12.55
N GLN A 61 -5.58 -3.57 12.37
CA GLN A 61 -4.44 -2.99 11.66
C GLN A 61 -3.13 -3.37 12.39
N PRO A 62 -2.13 -3.90 11.68
CA PRO A 62 -0.84 -4.21 12.28
C PRO A 62 -0.18 -2.95 12.85
N LYS A 63 0.48 -3.08 14.00
CA LYS A 63 1.28 -2.00 14.58
C LYS A 63 2.56 -1.81 13.75
N ILE A 64 2.74 -0.62 13.20
CA ILE A 64 3.93 -0.23 12.43
C ILE A 64 4.97 0.35 13.41
N ARG A 65 6.21 -0.15 13.37
CA ARG A 65 7.33 0.40 14.13
C ARG A 65 7.98 1.57 13.37
N GLU A 66 8.84 2.35 14.03
CA GLU A 66 9.52 3.51 13.42
C GLU A 66 10.30 3.14 12.14
N ASN A 67 10.94 1.96 12.12
CA ASN A 67 11.75 1.49 10.99
C ASN A 67 10.98 0.52 10.08
N GLN A 68 9.69 0.74 9.91
CA GLN A 68 8.82 -0.12 9.11
C GLN A 68 7.84 0.72 8.30
N LEU A 69 7.47 0.19 7.12
CA LEU A 69 6.30 0.61 6.38
C LEU A 69 5.34 -0.57 6.29
N LEU A 70 4.06 -0.27 6.20
CA LEU A 70 3.03 -1.25 5.90
C LEU A 70 2.50 -0.96 4.49
N PHE A 71 2.43 -1.97 3.64
CA PHE A 71 1.70 -1.85 2.38
C PHE A 71 0.45 -2.71 2.38
N VAL A 72 -0.55 -2.29 1.62
CA VAL A 72 -1.79 -3.03 1.37
C VAL A 72 -2.19 -2.83 -0.08
N VAL A 73 -2.51 -3.92 -0.76
CA VAL A 73 -3.12 -3.93 -2.09
C VAL A 73 -4.61 -3.69 -1.94
N ARG A 74 -5.13 -2.70 -2.67
CA ARG A 74 -6.56 -2.37 -2.64
C ARG A 74 -7.31 -3.18 -3.67
N GLU A 75 -8.40 -3.82 -3.23
CA GLU A 75 -9.36 -4.52 -4.10
C GLU A 75 -8.66 -5.41 -5.14
N PRO A 76 -7.79 -6.35 -4.70
CA PRO A 76 -7.08 -7.22 -5.61
C PRO A 76 -8.06 -8.14 -6.33
N PHE A 77 -7.91 -8.26 -7.66
CA PHE A 77 -8.77 -9.09 -8.49
C PHE A 77 -8.05 -10.39 -8.88
N ARG A 78 -8.64 -11.53 -8.51
CA ARG A 78 -8.15 -12.86 -8.92
C ARG A 78 -8.70 -13.23 -10.29
N SER A 79 -7.83 -13.66 -11.19
CA SER A 79 -8.20 -14.18 -12.51
C SER A 79 -7.27 -15.35 -12.89
N VAL A 80 -7.37 -15.82 -14.12
CA VAL A 80 -6.43 -16.84 -14.66
C VAL A 80 -4.99 -16.32 -14.69
N ARG A 81 -4.78 -14.99 -14.80
CA ARG A 81 -3.46 -14.37 -14.92
C ARG A 81 -3.01 -13.65 -13.65
N THR A 82 -3.94 -13.26 -12.78
CA THR A 82 -3.64 -12.45 -11.60
C THR A 82 -3.87 -13.24 -10.31
N GLN A 83 -2.93 -13.12 -9.39
CA GLN A 83 -2.95 -13.71 -8.06
C GLN A 83 -3.39 -12.68 -7.01
N ILE A 84 -3.61 -13.13 -5.78
CA ILE A 84 -4.01 -12.29 -4.65
C ILE A 84 -3.33 -12.71 -3.32
N ASP A 85 -2.22 -13.44 -3.37
CA ASP A 85 -1.59 -13.93 -2.14
C ASP A 85 -0.70 -12.84 -1.52
N ILE A 86 -0.12 -11.93 -2.34
CA ILE A 86 0.61 -10.75 -1.86
C ILE A 86 -0.36 -9.56 -1.70
N THR A 87 -1.21 -9.56 -0.69
CA THR A 87 -2.17 -8.47 -0.45
C THR A 87 -1.70 -7.42 0.55
N GLY A 88 -0.61 -7.67 1.26
CA GLY A 88 -0.03 -6.74 2.21
C GLY A 88 1.19 -7.30 2.89
N GLY A 89 1.95 -6.43 3.56
CA GLY A 89 3.15 -6.83 4.27
C GLY A 89 3.91 -5.69 4.93
N ILE A 90 4.84 -6.05 5.80
CA ILE A 90 5.72 -5.11 6.49
C ILE A 90 7.04 -5.00 5.74
N ILE A 91 7.29 -3.83 5.18
CA ILE A 91 8.55 -3.46 4.54
C ILE A 91 9.54 -3.03 5.64
N ASN A 92 10.77 -3.50 5.55
CA ASN A 92 11.86 -3.16 6.44
C ASN A 92 13.20 -3.24 5.68
N ASN A 93 14.31 -3.05 6.38
CA ASN A 93 15.65 -3.07 5.74
C ASN A 93 16.00 -4.40 5.05
N ARG A 94 15.37 -5.52 5.44
CA ARG A 94 15.62 -6.84 4.85
C ARG A 94 14.65 -7.16 3.72
N ASN A 95 13.40 -6.71 3.83
CA ASN A 95 12.32 -7.00 2.89
C ASN A 95 11.84 -5.70 2.25
N LYS A 96 12.28 -5.45 1.03
CA LYS A 96 11.80 -4.36 0.18
C LYS A 96 10.61 -4.83 -0.64
N LEU A 97 9.73 -3.90 -0.99
CA LEU A 97 8.65 -4.12 -1.94
C LEU A 97 9.10 -3.63 -3.32
N ILE A 98 8.99 -4.47 -4.35
CA ILE A 98 9.32 -4.12 -5.72
C ILE A 98 8.05 -4.21 -6.56
N ILE A 99 7.77 -3.18 -7.34
CA ILE A 99 6.61 -3.09 -8.21
C ILE A 99 7.08 -2.72 -9.61
N GLU A 100 6.77 -3.56 -10.60
CA GLU A 100 6.99 -3.29 -12.01
C GLU A 100 5.65 -2.94 -12.65
N SER A 101 5.55 -1.75 -13.23
CA SER A 101 4.33 -1.30 -13.88
C SER A 101 4.06 -2.04 -15.18
N CYS A 102 2.82 -2.49 -15.36
CA CYS A 102 2.28 -3.01 -16.62
C CYS A 102 1.16 -2.09 -17.16
N MET A 103 1.06 -0.85 -16.67
CA MET A 103 0.09 0.15 -17.13
C MET A 103 0.63 0.86 -18.36
N PRO A 104 -0.01 0.77 -19.54
CA PRO A 104 0.47 1.42 -20.75
C PRO A 104 0.60 2.94 -20.59
N ASP A 105 -0.37 3.54 -19.90
CA ASP A 105 -0.46 4.96 -19.59
C ASP A 105 -1.14 5.17 -18.23
N ASN A 106 -1.20 6.41 -17.77
CA ASN A 106 -1.92 6.82 -16.55
C ASN A 106 -1.47 6.11 -15.25
N GLY A 107 -0.35 5.40 -15.26
CA GLY A 107 0.28 4.90 -14.04
C GLY A 107 0.93 6.03 -13.26
N ILE A 108 0.65 6.10 -11.96
CA ILE A 108 1.15 7.17 -11.08
C ILE A 108 1.59 6.65 -9.71
N ILE A 109 2.55 7.36 -9.14
CA ILE A 109 2.92 7.29 -7.72
C ILE A 109 2.75 8.69 -7.15
N PHE A 110 1.96 8.86 -6.10
CA PHE A 110 1.77 10.15 -5.43
C PHE A 110 1.78 9.96 -3.91
N SER A 111 2.00 11.03 -3.17
CA SER A 111 1.98 11.03 -1.71
C SER A 111 0.98 12.05 -1.17
N ASP A 112 0.37 11.72 -0.02
CA ASP A 112 -0.46 12.58 0.83
C ASP A 112 -1.63 13.30 0.13
N GLY A 113 -2.20 12.66 -0.93
CA GLY A 113 -3.37 13.17 -1.61
C GLY A 113 -3.11 14.39 -2.52
N ILE A 114 -1.87 14.78 -2.74
CA ILE A 114 -1.50 15.85 -3.66
C ILE A 114 -1.36 15.26 -5.07
N GLU A 115 -2.46 15.25 -5.82
CA GLU A 115 -2.51 14.66 -7.16
C GLU A 115 -1.64 15.40 -8.19
N LYS A 116 -1.30 16.66 -7.95
CA LYS A 116 -0.46 17.46 -8.87
C LYS A 116 1.02 17.12 -8.80
N ASP A 117 1.47 16.56 -7.69
CA ASP A 117 2.86 16.14 -7.46
C ASP A 117 2.95 14.63 -7.52
N PHE A 118 2.93 14.09 -8.72
CA PHE A 118 3.02 12.65 -8.94
C PHE A 118 4.20 12.27 -9.84
N LEU A 119 4.70 11.07 -9.64
CA LEU A 119 5.65 10.44 -10.54
C LEU A 119 4.89 9.59 -11.56
N LYS A 120 5.23 9.72 -12.84
CA LYS A 120 4.70 8.81 -13.87
C LYS A 120 5.22 7.40 -13.61
N PHE A 121 4.31 6.43 -13.66
CA PHE A 121 4.61 5.03 -13.38
C PHE A 121 4.01 4.12 -14.45
N ASN A 122 4.40 4.33 -15.69
CA ASN A 122 3.92 3.57 -16.84
C ASN A 122 4.73 2.29 -17.04
N SER A 123 4.27 1.46 -17.97
CA SER A 123 4.87 0.16 -18.31
C SER A 123 6.38 0.24 -18.51
N GLY A 124 7.11 -0.68 -17.89
CA GLY A 124 8.57 -0.72 -17.83
C GLY A 124 9.17 0.07 -16.66
N SER A 125 8.39 0.90 -15.94
CA SER A 125 8.88 1.56 -14.72
C SER A 125 8.93 0.56 -13.57
N ILE A 126 9.99 0.62 -12.77
CA ILE A 126 10.17 -0.20 -11.56
C ILE A 126 10.29 0.73 -10.36
N ALA A 127 9.45 0.49 -9.36
CA ALA A 127 9.54 1.15 -8.06
C ALA A 127 10.07 0.16 -7.01
N THR A 128 11.15 0.52 -6.34
CA THR A 128 11.67 -0.21 -5.18
C THR A 128 11.38 0.61 -3.93
N ILE A 129 10.54 0.07 -3.05
CA ILE A 129 10.11 0.73 -1.83
C ILE A 129 10.86 0.14 -0.64
N GLY A 130 11.48 1.00 0.14
CA GLY A 130 12.24 0.65 1.34
C GLY A 130 12.21 1.78 2.36
N ILE A 131 12.93 1.58 3.46
CA ILE A 131 13.11 2.61 4.49
C ILE A 131 14.16 3.60 3.99
N ALA A 132 13.84 4.90 4.04
CA ALA A 132 14.79 5.95 3.75
C ALA A 132 15.81 6.11 4.90
N GLU A 133 17.02 6.54 4.56
CA GLU A 133 18.04 6.90 5.56
C GLU A 133 17.70 8.25 6.21
N GLU A 134 17.11 9.16 5.45
CA GLU A 134 16.66 10.45 5.94
C GLU A 134 15.27 10.35 6.58
N HIS A 135 15.07 11.04 7.69
CA HIS A 135 13.83 11.08 8.44
C HIS A 135 13.30 12.50 8.58
N ALA A 136 12.00 12.68 8.36
CA ALA A 136 11.33 13.90 8.75
C ALA A 136 11.08 13.92 10.26
N ASN A 137 11.44 15.01 10.92
CA ASN A 137 11.20 15.22 12.35
C ASN A 137 9.87 15.96 12.53
N LEU A 138 8.88 15.29 13.14
CA LEU A 138 7.61 15.90 13.50
C LEU A 138 7.78 16.66 14.84
N VAL A 139 7.54 17.97 14.84
CA VAL A 139 7.49 18.76 16.07
C VAL A 139 6.15 18.53 16.75
N ILE A 140 6.16 17.95 17.94
CA ILE A 140 4.96 17.76 18.77
C ILE A 140 5.04 18.66 20.00
N TYR A 141 3.92 19.31 20.33
CA TYR A 141 3.81 20.06 21.59
C TYR A 141 3.61 19.09 22.76
N LYS A 142 4.38 19.29 23.85
CA LYS A 142 4.21 18.54 25.09
C LYS A 142 2.79 18.83 25.64
N GLY A 143 1.85 17.87 25.50
CA GLY A 143 0.46 18.03 25.96
C GLY A 143 -0.60 17.46 25.00
N GLN A 144 -0.27 17.14 23.75
CA GLN A 144 -1.18 16.39 22.88
C GLN A 144 -0.94 14.89 23.06
N ASN A 145 -1.78 14.25 23.88
CA ASN A 145 -1.91 12.79 23.86
C ASN A 145 -2.44 12.42 22.48
N THR A 146 -1.58 11.87 21.63
CA THR A 146 -1.99 11.21 20.39
C THR A 146 -2.93 10.04 20.76
N ARG A 147 -4.18 10.17 20.37
CA ARG A 147 -5.21 9.11 20.46
C ARG A 147 -4.85 7.93 19.59
#